data_ecbb4c6bfe7028e21c3eb397c6f88339
#
_entry.id   ecbb4c6bfe7028e21c3eb397c6f88339
#
_cell.length_a   1.000
_cell.length_b   1.000
_cell.length_c   1.000
_cell.angle_alpha   90.00
_cell.angle_beta   90.00
_cell.angle_gamma   90.00
#
_symmetry.space_group_name_H-M   'P 1'
#
loop_
_entity.id
_entity.type
_entity.pdbx_description
1 polymer ?
#
loop_
_entity_poly.entity_id
_entity_poly.type
_entity_poly.pdbx_seq_one_letter_code
_entity_poly.pdbx_strand_id
1 'polypeptide(L)'
;HLLCLAQSNRIPRTRVEEVLDLVGLRSVARRRAGKFSLGMGQRLGIAAALLGDPDVVMFDEPVNGLDPDGILWVRNLMRDLAAEGRTVLASSHLMSEMAVTADELIVIGQGRLIASTTVEAFVQQNSHQSVLVRTPDAEKLTRHLAGTGATVSSPEAGVLEVTGIESERIGRLAATERVVLSELTPRKATLEEAFMQLTRESVEFHATEGAER
;
A
#
# COMPACT_ATOMS: atom_id res chain seq x y z
N HIS A 1 -21.04 7.14 24.33
CA HIS A 1 -20.45 5.89 23.85
C HIS A 1 -19.18 5.54 24.63
N LEU A 2 -18.10 6.31 24.51
CA LEU A 2 -16.82 6.05 25.20
C LEU A 2 -16.96 6.00 26.72
N LEU A 3 -17.78 6.87 27.34
CA LEU A 3 -18.05 6.82 28.78
C LEU A 3 -18.71 5.51 29.21
N CYS A 4 -19.62 4.97 28.40
CA CYS A 4 -20.25 3.68 28.68
C CYS A 4 -19.19 2.55 28.65
N LEU A 5 -18.34 2.52 27.62
CA LEU A 5 -17.24 1.55 27.51
C LEU A 5 -16.26 1.69 28.68
N ALA A 6 -15.88 2.92 29.02
CA ALA A 6 -14.97 3.18 30.14
C ALA A 6 -15.54 2.69 31.46
N GLN A 7 -16.81 2.96 31.76
CA GLN A 7 -17.47 2.50 32.99
C GLN A 7 -17.56 0.98 33.05
N SER A 8 -17.90 0.31 31.94
CA SER A 8 -17.99 -1.15 31.87
C SER A 8 -16.63 -1.82 32.10
N ASN A 9 -15.55 -1.15 31.76
CA ASN A 9 -14.19 -1.68 31.87
C ASN A 9 -13.38 -1.07 33.03
N ARG A 10 -14.02 -0.30 33.93
CA ARG A 10 -13.37 0.38 35.06
C ARG A 10 -12.25 1.35 34.67
N ILE A 11 -12.34 1.92 33.48
CA ILE A 11 -11.39 2.91 32.96
C ILE A 11 -11.77 4.29 33.49
N PRO A 12 -10.81 5.11 33.95
CA PRO A 12 -11.11 6.43 34.50
C PRO A 12 -11.62 7.37 33.40
N ARG A 13 -12.49 8.32 33.81
CA ARG A 13 -13.08 9.29 32.89
C ARG A 13 -12.03 10.18 32.19
N THR A 14 -10.92 10.45 32.85
CA THR A 14 -9.80 11.21 32.28
C THR A 14 -9.29 10.57 30.99
N ARG A 15 -9.24 9.24 30.93
CA ARG A 15 -8.81 8.52 29.74
C ARG A 15 -9.76 8.75 28.54
N VAL A 16 -11.06 8.90 28.80
CA VAL A 16 -12.03 9.24 27.74
C VAL A 16 -11.71 10.61 27.14
N GLU A 17 -11.30 11.56 27.96
CA GLU A 17 -10.92 12.90 27.48
C GLU A 17 -9.64 12.86 26.66
N GLU A 18 -8.63 12.10 27.10
CA GLU A 18 -7.37 11.89 26.40
C GLU A 18 -7.57 11.29 25.00
N VAL A 19 -8.34 10.18 24.90
CA VAL A 19 -8.59 9.57 23.58
C VAL A 19 -9.43 10.45 22.66
N LEU A 20 -10.35 11.26 23.20
CA LEU A 20 -11.11 12.23 22.41
C LEU A 20 -10.20 13.33 21.84
N ASP A 21 -9.22 13.78 22.62
CA ASP A 21 -8.24 14.76 22.16
C ASP A 21 -7.33 14.13 21.08
N LEU A 22 -6.84 12.91 21.32
CA LEU A 22 -6.01 12.17 20.39
C LEU A 22 -6.65 12.01 19.00
N VAL A 23 -7.93 11.68 18.94
CA VAL A 23 -8.65 11.50 17.68
C VAL A 23 -9.30 12.79 17.13
N GLY A 24 -9.13 13.93 17.81
CA GLY A 24 -9.65 15.24 17.39
C GLY A 24 -11.17 15.38 17.49
N LEU A 25 -11.83 14.62 18.37
CA LEU A 25 -13.29 14.65 18.54
C LEU A 25 -13.76 15.44 19.77
N ARG A 26 -12.85 16.10 20.51
CA ARG A 26 -13.18 16.84 21.74
C ARG A 26 -14.29 17.87 21.55
N SER A 27 -14.22 18.65 20.47
CA SER A 27 -15.18 19.72 20.18
C SER A 27 -16.61 19.22 19.91
N VAL A 28 -16.74 17.95 19.51
CA VAL A 28 -18.02 17.31 19.16
C VAL A 28 -18.43 16.20 20.14
N ALA A 29 -17.71 16.05 21.24
CA ALA A 29 -17.89 14.96 22.22
C ALA A 29 -19.32 14.85 22.79
N ARG A 30 -20.09 15.94 22.79
CA ARG A 30 -21.48 15.99 23.29
C ARG A 30 -22.53 15.72 22.19
N ARG A 31 -22.11 15.61 20.92
CA ARG A 31 -23.03 15.30 19.81
C ARG A 31 -23.39 13.81 19.81
N ARG A 32 -24.59 13.50 19.28
CA ARG A 32 -25.01 12.10 19.08
C ARG A 32 -24.14 11.46 17.99
N ALA A 33 -23.54 10.31 18.26
CA ALA A 33 -22.68 9.58 17.32
C ALA A 33 -23.39 9.24 15.99
N GLY A 34 -24.71 9.01 16.01
CA GLY A 34 -25.50 8.77 14.79
C GLY A 34 -25.61 9.98 13.84
N LYS A 35 -25.06 11.16 14.21
CA LYS A 35 -24.94 12.33 13.34
C LYS A 35 -23.50 12.60 12.90
N PHE A 36 -22.60 11.69 13.16
CA PHE A 36 -21.21 11.79 12.74
C PHE A 36 -21.07 11.51 11.24
N SER A 37 -20.12 12.18 10.59
CA SER A 37 -19.67 11.77 9.26
C SER A 37 -18.99 10.41 9.35
N LEU A 38 -18.77 9.74 8.22
CA LEU A 38 -18.07 8.48 8.16
C LEU A 38 -16.69 8.58 8.84
N GLY A 39 -15.91 9.61 8.51
CA GLY A 39 -14.60 9.85 9.12
C GLY A 39 -14.66 10.13 10.63
N MET A 40 -15.67 10.85 11.10
CA MET A 40 -15.87 11.02 12.55
C MET A 40 -16.25 9.69 13.22
N GLY A 41 -17.04 8.85 12.57
CA GLY A 41 -17.38 7.51 13.05
C GLY A 41 -16.13 6.63 13.17
N GLN A 42 -15.28 6.65 12.15
CA GLN A 42 -14.01 5.92 12.12
C GLN A 42 -13.09 6.37 13.27
N ARG A 43 -12.90 7.68 13.45
CA ARG A 43 -12.13 8.25 14.57
C ARG A 43 -12.71 7.85 15.94
N LEU A 44 -14.02 7.76 16.07
CA LEU A 44 -14.67 7.28 17.31
C LEU A 44 -14.40 5.79 17.56
N GLY A 45 -14.38 4.96 16.50
CA GLY A 45 -13.99 3.54 16.58
C GLY A 45 -12.55 3.38 17.06
N ILE A 46 -11.62 4.14 16.46
CA ILE A 46 -10.22 4.18 16.88
C ILE A 46 -10.08 4.64 18.35
N ALA A 47 -10.82 5.67 18.76
CA ALA A 47 -10.82 6.10 20.17
C ALA A 47 -11.31 5.00 21.12
N ALA A 48 -12.29 4.21 20.70
CA ALA A 48 -12.78 3.07 21.48
C ALA A 48 -11.75 1.96 21.60
N ALA A 49 -11.02 1.65 20.53
CA ALA A 49 -9.93 0.67 20.53
C ALA A 49 -8.77 1.09 21.45
N LEU A 50 -8.44 2.39 21.48
CA LEU A 50 -7.34 2.93 22.28
C LEU A 50 -7.73 3.26 23.72
N LEU A 51 -9.02 3.15 24.09
CA LEU A 51 -9.52 3.54 25.40
C LEU A 51 -8.88 2.77 26.55
N GLY A 52 -8.63 1.47 26.36
CA GLY A 52 -8.02 0.59 27.35
C GLY A 52 -6.49 0.63 27.39
N ASP A 53 -5.87 1.49 26.60
CA ASP A 53 -4.42 1.61 26.47
C ASP A 53 -3.72 0.28 26.15
N PRO A 54 -4.15 -0.44 25.09
CA PRO A 54 -3.67 -1.78 24.81
C PRO A 54 -2.25 -1.79 24.23
N ASP A 55 -1.48 -2.83 24.54
CA ASP A 55 -0.18 -3.10 23.92
C ASP A 55 -0.30 -3.58 22.45
N VAL A 56 -1.44 -4.18 22.11
CA VAL A 56 -1.75 -4.71 20.77
C VAL A 56 -3.04 -4.09 20.29
N VAL A 57 -2.99 -3.45 19.11
CA VAL A 57 -4.15 -2.82 18.47
C VAL A 57 -4.40 -3.49 17.12
N MET A 58 -5.67 -3.82 16.87
CA MET A 58 -6.10 -4.38 15.58
C MET A 58 -7.09 -3.44 14.93
N PHE A 59 -6.81 -3.04 13.70
CA PHE A 59 -7.67 -2.19 12.88
C PHE A 59 -8.13 -2.93 11.62
N ASP A 60 -9.43 -2.93 11.39
CA ASP A 60 -10.01 -3.47 10.17
C ASP A 60 -10.37 -2.30 9.23
N GLU A 61 -9.67 -2.24 8.08
CA GLU A 61 -9.83 -1.20 7.06
C GLU A 61 -9.87 0.24 7.62
N PRO A 62 -8.89 0.67 8.44
CA PRO A 62 -8.98 1.91 9.20
C PRO A 62 -9.00 3.19 8.36
N VAL A 63 -8.55 3.12 7.11
CA VAL A 63 -8.49 4.27 6.18
C VAL A 63 -9.68 4.32 5.22
N ASN A 64 -10.55 3.31 5.23
CA ASN A 64 -11.62 3.20 4.26
C ASN A 64 -12.66 4.33 4.42
N GLY A 65 -12.96 5.02 3.33
CA GLY A 65 -13.93 6.11 3.29
C GLY A 65 -13.49 7.40 3.98
N LEU A 66 -12.20 7.54 4.27
CA LEU A 66 -11.61 8.79 4.74
C LEU A 66 -11.17 9.67 3.56
N ASP A 67 -11.14 10.98 3.80
CA ASP A 67 -10.48 11.95 2.94
C ASP A 67 -8.94 11.83 3.06
N PRO A 68 -8.16 12.45 2.16
CA PRO A 68 -6.70 12.37 2.19
C PRO A 68 -6.08 12.78 3.52
N ASP A 69 -6.61 13.80 4.17
CA ASP A 69 -6.13 14.25 5.49
C ASP A 69 -6.43 13.22 6.58
N GLY A 70 -7.58 12.57 6.51
CA GLY A 70 -7.95 11.46 7.40
C GLY A 70 -7.06 10.25 7.23
N ILE A 71 -6.73 9.87 5.99
CA ILE A 71 -5.79 8.78 5.69
C ILE A 71 -4.41 9.09 6.28
N LEU A 72 -3.90 10.29 6.02
CA LEU A 72 -2.60 10.71 6.56
C LEU A 72 -2.58 10.69 8.09
N TRP A 73 -3.67 11.15 8.73
CA TRP A 73 -3.79 11.12 10.17
C TRP A 73 -3.77 9.69 10.74
N VAL A 74 -4.55 8.74 10.15
CA VAL A 74 -4.56 7.33 10.59
C VAL A 74 -3.17 6.70 10.43
N ARG A 75 -2.51 6.95 9.29
CA ARG A 75 -1.16 6.47 9.03
C ARG A 75 -0.18 6.92 10.11
N ASN A 76 -0.17 8.23 10.41
CA ASN A 76 0.72 8.78 11.43
C ASN A 76 0.40 8.17 12.80
N LEU A 77 -0.89 8.06 13.17
CA LEU A 77 -1.30 7.43 14.42
C LEU A 77 -0.77 5.98 14.54
N MET A 78 -0.91 5.16 13.49
CA MET A 78 -0.41 3.78 13.51
C MET A 78 1.11 3.73 13.70
N ARG A 79 1.85 4.61 13.03
CA ARG A 79 3.30 4.73 13.16
C ARG A 79 3.73 5.20 14.55
N ASP A 80 3.03 6.19 15.11
CA ASP A 80 3.30 6.70 16.45
C ASP A 80 3.09 5.60 17.49
N LEU A 81 1.98 4.84 17.41
CA LEU A 81 1.72 3.71 18.30
C LEU A 81 2.80 2.62 18.20
N ALA A 82 3.25 2.30 16.98
CA ALA A 82 4.34 1.36 16.77
C ALA A 82 5.67 1.88 17.34
N ALA A 83 5.96 3.17 17.17
CA ALA A 83 7.16 3.81 17.74
C ALA A 83 7.15 3.83 19.26
N GLU A 84 5.98 3.84 19.91
CA GLU A 84 5.80 3.65 21.37
C GLU A 84 6.09 2.20 21.82
N GLY A 85 6.32 1.26 20.89
CA GLY A 85 6.56 -0.16 21.18
C GLY A 85 5.32 -1.03 21.19
N ARG A 86 4.17 -0.51 20.71
CA ARG A 86 2.93 -1.30 20.57
C ARG A 86 2.95 -2.12 19.30
N THR A 87 2.25 -3.23 19.29
CA THR A 87 1.98 -3.98 18.07
C THR A 87 0.73 -3.47 17.40
N VAL A 88 0.84 -3.04 16.14
CA VAL A 88 -0.29 -2.58 15.34
C VAL A 88 -0.53 -3.54 14.18
N LEU A 89 -1.68 -4.19 14.15
CA LEU A 89 -2.14 -5.01 13.02
C LEU A 89 -3.26 -4.27 12.29
N ALA A 90 -3.09 -4.02 11.00
CA ALA A 90 -4.12 -3.39 10.19
C ALA A 90 -4.42 -4.23 8.95
N SER A 91 -5.72 -4.46 8.66
CA SER A 91 -6.14 -4.95 7.37
C SER A 91 -6.25 -3.79 6.38
N SER A 92 -5.94 -4.02 5.11
CA SER A 92 -6.18 -3.07 4.04
C SER A 92 -6.20 -3.77 2.67
N HIS A 93 -6.99 -3.22 1.75
CA HIS A 93 -6.92 -3.53 0.33
C HIS A 93 -6.17 -2.46 -0.48
N LEU A 94 -5.73 -1.37 0.16
CA LEU A 94 -4.98 -0.28 -0.46
C LEU A 94 -3.48 -0.54 -0.33
N MET A 95 -2.90 -1.23 -1.31
CA MET A 95 -1.48 -1.62 -1.30
C MET A 95 -0.54 -0.42 -1.25
N SER A 96 -0.89 0.70 -1.92
CA SER A 96 -0.11 1.94 -1.87
C SER A 96 0.00 2.53 -0.47
N GLU A 97 -1.05 2.41 0.36
CA GLU A 97 -1.01 2.84 1.75
C GLU A 97 -0.17 1.90 2.62
N MET A 98 -0.27 0.60 2.38
CA MET A 98 0.53 -0.39 3.11
C MET A 98 2.02 -0.25 2.80
N ALA A 99 2.38 0.03 1.54
CA ALA A 99 3.76 0.23 1.12
C ALA A 99 4.50 1.34 1.89
N VAL A 100 3.78 2.34 2.40
CA VAL A 100 4.36 3.48 3.13
C VAL A 100 4.09 3.43 4.63
N THR A 101 3.28 2.49 5.11
CA THR A 101 2.85 2.44 6.52
C THR A 101 3.37 1.21 7.24
N ALA A 102 3.33 0.04 6.59
CA ALA A 102 3.66 -1.23 7.21
C ALA A 102 5.16 -1.53 7.14
N ASP A 103 5.68 -2.16 8.18
CA ASP A 103 7.03 -2.74 8.22
C ASP A 103 6.98 -4.18 7.73
N GLU A 104 5.94 -4.92 8.13
CA GLU A 104 5.74 -6.32 7.79
C GLU A 104 4.39 -6.55 7.10
N LEU A 105 4.34 -7.55 6.25
CA LEU A 105 3.17 -7.98 5.52
C LEU A 105 2.81 -9.43 5.85
N ILE A 106 1.51 -9.66 6.05
CA ILE A 106 0.91 -10.98 6.09
C ILE A 106 -0.08 -11.06 4.93
N VAL A 107 0.23 -11.87 3.92
CA VAL A 107 -0.64 -12.09 2.77
C VAL A 107 -1.39 -13.39 2.96
N ILE A 108 -2.72 -13.30 2.92
CA ILE A 108 -3.63 -14.45 3.05
C ILE A 108 -4.53 -14.55 1.81
N GLY A 109 -4.81 -15.75 1.38
CA GLY A 109 -5.74 -16.02 0.29
C GLY A 109 -6.33 -17.43 0.42
N GLN A 110 -7.59 -17.58 0.10
CA GLN A 110 -8.33 -18.87 0.20
C GLN A 110 -8.17 -19.53 1.58
N GLY A 111 -8.15 -18.72 2.66
CA GLY A 111 -7.98 -19.20 4.02
C GLY A 111 -6.58 -19.73 4.36
N ARG A 112 -5.57 -19.47 3.54
CA ARG A 112 -4.18 -19.91 3.74
C ARG A 112 -3.23 -18.73 3.84
N LEU A 113 -2.17 -18.90 4.62
CA LEU A 113 -1.04 -17.97 4.63
C LEU A 113 -0.24 -18.16 3.33
N ILE A 114 -0.14 -17.09 2.54
CA ILE A 114 0.63 -17.05 1.29
C ILE A 114 2.04 -16.54 1.56
N ALA A 115 2.16 -15.43 2.30
CA ALA A 115 3.45 -14.84 2.66
C ALA A 115 3.39 -14.18 4.03
N SER A 116 4.53 -14.19 4.74
CA SER A 116 4.78 -13.40 5.95
C SER A 116 6.22 -12.90 5.87
N THR A 117 6.40 -11.60 5.64
CA THR A 117 7.71 -11.01 5.33
C THR A 117 7.67 -9.49 5.47
N THR A 118 8.82 -8.82 5.38
CA THR A 118 8.85 -7.35 5.31
C THR A 118 8.33 -6.85 3.96
N VAL A 119 7.82 -5.60 3.94
CA VAL A 119 7.36 -4.96 2.70
C VAL A 119 8.47 -4.93 1.65
N GLU A 120 9.70 -4.58 2.05
CA GLU A 120 10.84 -4.52 1.14
C GLU A 120 11.19 -5.88 0.54
N ALA A 121 11.26 -6.94 1.38
CA ALA A 121 11.57 -8.28 0.91
C ALA A 121 10.46 -8.83 0.00
N PHE A 122 9.20 -8.52 0.32
CA PHE A 122 8.06 -8.90 -0.52
C PHE A 122 8.15 -8.32 -1.92
N VAL A 123 8.43 -7.01 -2.01
CA VAL A 123 8.60 -6.32 -3.30
C VAL A 123 9.79 -6.88 -4.06
N GLN A 124 10.94 -7.08 -3.40
CA GLN A 124 12.14 -7.62 -4.05
C GLN A 124 11.95 -9.04 -4.61
N GLN A 125 11.23 -9.90 -3.87
CA GLN A 125 11.04 -11.30 -4.26
C GLN A 125 9.98 -11.50 -5.34
N ASN A 126 8.96 -10.65 -5.38
CA ASN A 126 7.78 -10.81 -6.23
C ASN A 126 7.68 -9.75 -7.33
N SER A 127 8.76 -9.04 -7.62
CA SER A 127 8.75 -8.02 -8.65
C SER A 127 9.94 -8.12 -9.58
N HIS A 128 9.69 -7.85 -10.84
CA HIS A 128 10.76 -7.64 -11.81
C HIS A 128 11.11 -6.14 -11.84
N GLN A 129 12.36 -5.82 -11.53
CA GLN A 129 12.86 -4.47 -11.79
C GLN A 129 12.74 -4.21 -13.29
N SER A 130 12.00 -3.19 -13.67
CA SER A 130 11.89 -2.75 -15.05
C SER A 130 12.56 -1.41 -15.26
N VAL A 131 12.93 -1.13 -16.50
CA VAL A 131 13.46 0.17 -16.92
C VAL A 131 12.53 0.74 -17.97
N LEU A 132 11.95 1.90 -17.66
CA LEU A 132 11.19 2.66 -18.65
C LEU A 132 12.14 3.40 -19.58
N VAL A 133 11.99 3.17 -20.86
CA VAL A 133 12.78 3.84 -21.93
C VAL A 133 11.84 4.55 -22.89
N ARG A 134 12.04 5.85 -23.08
CA ARG A 134 11.38 6.59 -24.17
C ARG A 134 12.40 6.91 -25.23
N THR A 135 12.09 6.53 -26.47
CA THR A 135 12.98 6.72 -27.61
C THR A 135 12.20 6.79 -28.93
N PRO A 136 12.57 7.70 -29.86
CA PRO A 136 12.03 7.65 -31.21
C PRO A 136 12.49 6.41 -31.99
N ASP A 137 13.59 5.77 -31.56
CA ASP A 137 14.22 4.62 -32.22
C ASP A 137 13.86 3.29 -31.54
N ALA A 138 12.60 3.12 -31.06
CA ALA A 138 12.17 1.98 -30.25
C ALA A 138 12.47 0.62 -30.91
N GLU A 139 12.16 0.44 -32.17
CA GLU A 139 12.45 -0.81 -32.91
C GLU A 139 13.94 -1.11 -33.00
N LYS A 140 14.76 -0.08 -33.18
CA LYS A 140 16.22 -0.24 -33.24
C LYS A 140 16.75 -0.70 -31.89
N LEU A 141 16.34 -0.06 -30.80
CA LEU A 141 16.76 -0.42 -29.46
C LEU A 141 16.29 -1.84 -29.09
N THR A 142 15.05 -2.19 -29.40
CA THR A 142 14.51 -3.56 -29.14
C THR A 142 15.34 -4.64 -29.82
N ARG A 143 15.73 -4.44 -31.09
CA ARG A 143 16.59 -5.41 -31.79
C ARG A 143 17.96 -5.63 -31.11
N HIS A 144 18.57 -4.57 -30.60
CA HIS A 144 19.84 -4.69 -29.89
C HIS A 144 19.70 -5.28 -28.50
N LEU A 145 18.56 -5.09 -27.84
CA LEU A 145 18.27 -5.69 -26.55
C LEU A 145 17.94 -7.20 -26.65
N ALA A 146 17.40 -7.67 -27.77
CA ALA A 146 16.99 -9.07 -27.96
C ALA A 146 18.14 -10.12 -27.75
N GLY A 147 19.41 -9.70 -27.89
CA GLY A 147 20.57 -10.57 -27.66
C GLY A 147 21.15 -10.52 -26.23
N THR A 148 20.57 -9.72 -25.33
CA THR A 148 21.17 -9.45 -24.00
C THR A 148 20.52 -10.23 -22.85
N GLY A 149 19.47 -11.02 -23.12
CA GLY A 149 18.65 -11.69 -22.12
C GLY A 149 17.56 -10.79 -21.52
N ALA A 150 17.41 -9.56 -22.04
CA ALA A 150 16.34 -8.66 -21.62
C ALA A 150 15.01 -9.04 -22.29
N THR A 151 13.91 -8.86 -21.53
CA THR A 151 12.55 -8.91 -22.07
C THR A 151 12.08 -7.47 -22.31
N VAL A 152 11.56 -7.22 -23.48
CA VAL A 152 11.11 -5.88 -23.89
C VAL A 152 9.62 -5.94 -24.22
N SER A 153 8.83 -5.08 -23.60
CA SER A 153 7.43 -4.80 -23.93
C SER A 153 7.30 -3.35 -24.40
N SER A 154 6.33 -3.08 -25.25
CA SER A 154 6.06 -1.74 -25.77
C SER A 154 4.59 -1.39 -25.49
N PRO A 155 4.29 -0.75 -24.34
CA PRO A 155 2.93 -0.36 -23.99
C PRO A 155 2.36 0.72 -24.89
N GLU A 156 3.22 1.61 -25.42
CA GLU A 156 2.87 2.71 -26.31
C GLU A 156 3.96 2.93 -27.36
N ALA A 157 3.63 3.59 -28.46
CA ALA A 157 4.61 3.96 -29.49
C ALA A 157 5.73 4.82 -28.89
N GLY A 158 6.99 4.40 -29.10
CA GLY A 158 8.16 5.10 -28.56
C GLY A 158 8.44 4.87 -27.08
N VAL A 159 7.64 4.04 -26.39
CA VAL A 159 7.85 3.66 -24.98
C VAL A 159 8.17 2.18 -24.91
N LEU A 160 9.28 1.84 -24.24
CA LEU A 160 9.68 0.47 -23.99
C LEU A 160 9.75 0.26 -22.47
N GLU A 161 9.27 -0.87 -22.03
CA GLU A 161 9.51 -1.40 -20.68
C GLU A 161 10.44 -2.59 -20.80
N VAL A 162 11.61 -2.48 -20.18
CA VAL A 162 12.69 -3.44 -20.32
C VAL A 162 12.97 -4.10 -18.97
N THR A 163 12.91 -5.43 -18.90
CA THR A 163 13.23 -6.21 -17.70
C THR A 163 14.43 -7.09 -17.92
N GLY A 164 15.10 -7.51 -16.84
CA GLY A 164 16.26 -8.43 -16.91
C GLY A 164 17.60 -7.75 -17.23
N ILE A 165 17.65 -6.42 -17.30
CA ILE A 165 18.87 -5.66 -17.57
C ILE A 165 18.84 -4.31 -16.81
N GLU A 166 20.00 -3.87 -16.33
CA GLU A 166 20.13 -2.60 -15.62
C GLU A 166 20.10 -1.39 -16.57
N SER A 167 19.56 -0.26 -16.08
CA SER A 167 19.46 0.98 -16.86
C SER A 167 20.80 1.47 -17.38
N GLU A 168 21.87 1.33 -16.61
CA GLU A 168 23.23 1.70 -17.02
C GLU A 168 23.68 0.92 -18.28
N ARG A 169 23.38 -0.37 -18.33
CA ARG A 169 23.72 -1.22 -19.47
C ARG A 169 22.90 -0.85 -20.71
N ILE A 170 21.60 -0.51 -20.53
CA ILE A 170 20.75 0.00 -21.60
C ILE A 170 21.32 1.33 -22.13
N GLY A 171 21.70 2.26 -21.22
CA GLY A 171 22.28 3.53 -21.60
C GLY A 171 23.58 3.38 -22.40
N ARG A 172 24.48 2.51 -21.99
CA ARG A 172 25.73 2.21 -22.72
C ARG A 172 25.44 1.62 -24.11
N LEU A 173 24.50 0.68 -24.20
CA LEU A 173 24.07 0.10 -25.49
C LEU A 173 23.51 1.15 -26.41
N ALA A 174 22.62 2.00 -25.93
CA ALA A 174 22.01 3.09 -26.70
C ALA A 174 23.08 4.07 -27.24
N ALA A 175 24.07 4.42 -26.41
CA ALA A 175 25.18 5.27 -26.83
C ALA A 175 26.04 4.62 -27.92
N THR A 176 26.38 3.32 -27.78
CA THR A 176 27.15 2.58 -28.78
C THR A 176 26.42 2.50 -30.12
N GLU A 177 25.12 2.24 -30.06
CA GLU A 177 24.27 2.07 -31.25
C GLU A 177 23.70 3.40 -31.78
N ARG A 178 24.09 4.51 -31.19
CA ARG A 178 23.59 5.85 -31.57
C ARG A 178 22.05 5.91 -31.57
N VAL A 179 21.44 5.39 -30.52
CA VAL A 179 20.01 5.49 -30.25
C VAL A 179 19.78 6.69 -29.33
N VAL A 180 18.87 7.56 -29.73
CA VAL A 180 18.50 8.73 -28.92
C VAL A 180 17.53 8.27 -27.81
N LEU A 181 17.87 8.54 -26.55
CA LEU A 181 16.98 8.30 -25.43
C LEU A 181 16.38 9.63 -24.96
N SER A 182 15.05 9.70 -24.89
CA SER A 182 14.34 10.83 -24.28
C SER A 182 14.11 10.62 -22.78
N GLU A 183 14.06 9.35 -22.35
CA GLU A 183 13.94 8.96 -20.95
C GLU A 183 14.58 7.59 -20.73
N LEU A 184 15.23 7.43 -19.58
CA LEU A 184 15.78 6.14 -19.11
C LEU A 184 15.61 6.10 -17.59
N THR A 185 14.51 5.56 -17.12
CA THR A 185 14.12 5.60 -15.72
C THR A 185 13.99 4.19 -15.14
N PRO A 186 14.85 3.78 -14.19
CA PRO A 186 14.63 2.55 -13.45
C PRO A 186 13.31 2.64 -12.68
N ARG A 187 12.43 1.68 -12.89
CA ARG A 187 11.19 1.53 -12.12
C ARG A 187 11.40 0.46 -11.06
N LYS A 188 11.21 0.86 -9.82
CA LYS A 188 11.02 -0.11 -8.75
C LYS A 188 9.59 -0.62 -8.85
N ALA A 189 9.41 -1.92 -8.80
CA ALA A 189 8.06 -2.45 -8.73
C ALA A 189 7.35 -1.98 -7.47
N THR A 190 6.07 -1.80 -7.59
CA THR A 190 5.19 -1.41 -6.50
C THR A 190 4.77 -2.63 -5.68
N LEU A 191 4.34 -2.41 -4.45
CA LEU A 191 3.75 -3.47 -3.63
C LEU A 191 2.51 -4.07 -4.32
N GLU A 192 1.75 -3.25 -5.04
CA GLU A 192 0.57 -3.66 -5.79
C GLU A 192 0.93 -4.64 -6.91
N GLU A 193 1.95 -4.33 -7.72
CA GLU A 193 2.45 -5.21 -8.77
C GLU A 193 2.95 -6.55 -8.21
N ALA A 194 3.73 -6.52 -7.12
CA ALA A 194 4.21 -7.70 -6.43
C ALA A 194 3.05 -8.56 -5.89
N PHE A 195 2.04 -7.92 -5.31
CA PHE A 195 0.86 -8.60 -4.80
C PHE A 195 0.04 -9.24 -5.93
N MET A 196 -0.22 -8.52 -7.02
CA MET A 196 -0.94 -9.03 -8.19
C MET A 196 -0.23 -10.21 -8.84
N GLN A 197 1.11 -10.19 -8.89
CA GLN A 197 1.89 -11.28 -9.42
C GLN A 197 1.78 -12.55 -8.56
N LEU A 198 1.88 -12.40 -7.22
CA LEU A 198 1.81 -13.52 -6.30
C LEU A 198 0.40 -14.12 -6.24
N THR A 199 -0.64 -13.30 -6.35
CA THR A 199 -2.03 -13.73 -6.14
C THR A 199 -2.74 -14.16 -7.42
N ARG A 200 -2.11 -14.05 -8.60
CA ARG A 200 -2.71 -14.46 -9.88
C ARG A 200 -3.32 -15.86 -9.88
N GLU A 201 -2.70 -16.80 -9.17
CA GLU A 201 -3.17 -18.19 -9.06
C GLU A 201 -4.11 -18.40 -7.86
N SER A 202 -4.20 -17.41 -6.95
CA SER A 202 -4.93 -17.52 -5.69
C SER A 202 -6.22 -16.69 -5.65
N VAL A 203 -6.58 -16.01 -6.75
CA VAL A 203 -7.81 -15.22 -6.83
C VAL A 203 -9.01 -16.15 -7.03
N GLU A 204 -9.96 -16.10 -6.09
CA GLU A 204 -11.16 -16.94 -6.10
C GLU A 204 -12.12 -16.67 -7.28
N PHE A 205 -12.09 -15.46 -7.84
CA PHE A 205 -12.98 -15.03 -8.91
C PHE A 205 -12.19 -14.40 -10.06
N HIS A 206 -11.97 -15.15 -11.11
CA HIS A 206 -11.61 -14.56 -12.39
C HIS A 206 -12.86 -13.99 -13.04
N ALA A 207 -12.91 -12.68 -13.28
CA ALA A 207 -13.87 -12.14 -14.22
C ALA A 207 -13.56 -12.78 -15.58
N THR A 208 -14.42 -13.66 -16.06
CA THR A 208 -14.39 -14.14 -17.44
C THR A 208 -14.57 -12.90 -18.31
N GLU A 209 -13.56 -12.51 -19.08
CA GLU A 209 -13.72 -11.54 -20.17
C GLU A 209 -14.89 -12.03 -21.03
N GLY A 210 -15.92 -11.20 -21.08
CA GLY A 210 -17.17 -11.52 -21.75
C GLY A 210 -16.89 -11.92 -23.19
N ALA A 211 -17.31 -13.13 -23.54
CA ALA A 211 -17.41 -13.54 -24.92
C ALA A 211 -18.29 -12.54 -25.68
N GLU A 212 -17.69 -11.82 -26.60
CA GLU A 212 -18.40 -11.06 -27.61
C GLU A 212 -19.39 -12.01 -28.32
N ARG A 213 -20.66 -11.64 -28.29
CA ARG A 213 -21.68 -12.08 -29.21
C ARG A 213 -22.26 -10.91 -29.97
#